data_49353fff86872e27c3be61d036a59d62
#
_entry.id   49353fff86872e27c3be61d036a59d62
#
_cell.length_a   1.000
_cell.length_b   1.000
_cell.length_c   1.000
_cell.angle_alpha   90.00
_cell.angle_beta   90.00
_cell.angle_gamma   90.00
#
_symmetry.space_group_name_H-M   'P 1'
#
loop_
_entity.id
_entity.type
_entity.pdbx_description
1 polymer ?
#
loop_
_entity_poly.entity_id
_entity_poly.type
_entity_poly.pdbx_seq_one_letter_code
_entity_poly.pdbx_strand_id
1 'polypeptide(L)'
;MIKGAVDSLPREHPEHAHDFDEICGFVGSNMDDTTDLGGEVDFSIDGKKMTITKTCFIFIPAGVSHGGLNFRKITRPVFQIAMSPMKRFVSDPPT
;
A
#
# COMPACT_ATOMS: atom_id res chain seq x y z
N MET A 1 -1.09 -3.57 8.79
CA MET A 1 -2.27 -2.83 8.36
C MET A 1 -2.45 -1.57 9.18
N ILE A 2 -2.71 -0.50 8.51
CA ILE A 2 -2.92 0.77 9.17
C ILE A 2 -4.39 1.01 9.35
N LYS A 3 -4.80 1.23 10.55
CA LYS A 3 -6.18 1.50 10.81
C LYS A 3 -6.33 2.93 11.25
N GLY A 4 -7.37 3.57 10.75
CA GLY A 4 -7.66 4.91 11.15
C GLY A 4 -6.52 5.85 10.96
N ALA A 5 -5.69 5.58 10.12
CA ALA A 5 -4.49 6.29 9.76
C ALA A 5 -4.18 7.60 10.47
N VAL A 6 -5.10 8.05 11.29
CA VAL A 6 -4.89 9.29 12.03
C VAL A 6 -3.63 9.24 12.85
N ASP A 7 -3.38 8.11 13.45
CA ASP A 7 -2.21 7.99 14.31
C ASP A 7 -0.91 7.98 13.55
N SER A 8 -0.97 7.73 12.26
CA SER A 8 0.25 7.65 11.48
C SER A 8 0.49 8.90 10.66
N LEU A 9 -0.39 9.88 10.75
CA LEU A 9 -0.18 11.13 10.03
C LEU A 9 0.69 12.04 10.87
N PRO A 10 1.52 12.79 10.22
CA PRO A 10 1.91 12.86 8.81
C PRO A 10 3.17 12.05 8.53
N ARG A 11 3.13 10.81 8.77
CA ARG A 11 4.30 9.97 8.65
C ARG A 11 4.65 9.66 7.20
N GLU A 12 5.92 9.73 6.89
CA GLU A 12 6.42 9.36 5.59
C GLU A 12 7.34 8.16 5.72
N HIS A 13 7.28 7.30 4.73
CA HIS A 13 8.19 6.16 4.64
C HIS A 13 9.06 6.35 3.40
N PRO A 14 10.38 6.32 3.54
CA PRO A 14 11.25 6.53 2.39
C PRO A 14 11.10 5.39 1.39
N GLU A 15 11.50 5.66 0.16
CA GLU A 15 11.52 4.63 -0.86
C GLU A 15 12.58 3.59 -0.54
N HIS A 16 12.27 2.37 -0.89
CA HIS A 16 13.19 1.26 -0.70
C HIS A 16 12.88 0.21 -1.76
N ALA A 17 13.75 -0.77 -1.88
CA ALA A 17 13.56 -1.85 -2.81
C ALA A 17 13.86 -3.16 -2.12
N HIS A 18 13.15 -4.20 -2.52
CA HIS A 18 13.37 -5.54 -1.99
C HIS A 18 13.79 -6.46 -3.10
N ASP A 19 14.34 -7.62 -2.74
CA ASP A 19 14.70 -8.63 -3.71
C ASP A 19 13.58 -9.65 -3.88
N PHE A 20 12.36 -9.26 -3.60
CA PHE A 20 11.18 -10.10 -3.80
C PHE A 20 10.03 -9.24 -4.29
N ASP A 21 9.05 -9.89 -4.89
CA ASP A 21 7.86 -9.20 -5.37
C ASP A 21 6.97 -8.82 -4.18
N GLU A 22 6.24 -7.77 -4.35
CA GLU A 22 5.35 -7.30 -3.29
C GLU A 22 4.04 -6.81 -3.89
N ILE A 23 2.96 -6.99 -3.16
CA ILE A 23 1.67 -6.44 -3.52
C ILE A 23 1.25 -5.50 -2.41
N CYS A 24 0.99 -4.25 -2.79
CA CYS A 24 0.51 -3.26 -1.83
C CYS A 24 -0.95 -2.94 -2.13
N GLY A 25 -1.79 -3.08 -1.12
CA GLY A 25 -3.20 -2.79 -1.27
C GLY A 25 -3.60 -1.59 -0.43
N PHE A 26 -4.48 -0.78 -0.98
CA PHE A 26 -5.09 0.33 -0.27
C PHE A 26 -6.58 0.18 -0.42
N VAL A 27 -7.27 -0.08 0.68
CA VAL A 27 -8.68 -0.45 0.65
C VAL A 27 -9.48 0.52 1.50
N GLY A 28 -10.49 1.10 0.90
CA GLY A 28 -11.38 2.02 1.59
C GLY A 28 -12.42 1.27 2.41
N SER A 29 -13.07 1.99 3.30
CA SER A 29 -14.05 1.42 4.20
C SER A 29 -15.45 1.98 3.97
N ASN A 30 -15.67 2.65 2.85
CA ASN A 30 -16.99 3.18 2.54
C ASN A 30 -17.87 2.06 2.00
N MET A 31 -18.83 1.63 2.80
CA MET A 31 -19.67 0.50 2.42
C MET A 31 -20.65 0.84 1.31
N ASP A 32 -20.88 2.13 1.09
CA ASP A 32 -21.77 2.56 0.00
C ASP A 32 -21.04 2.64 -1.33
N ASP A 33 -19.71 2.75 -1.28
CA ASP A 33 -18.90 2.81 -2.49
C ASP A 33 -17.51 2.29 -2.15
N THR A 34 -17.32 1.00 -2.36
CA THR A 34 -16.07 0.35 -1.97
C THR A 34 -14.89 0.78 -2.83
N THR A 35 -15.12 1.50 -3.91
CA THR A 35 -14.03 2.04 -4.71
C THR A 35 -13.47 3.33 -4.12
N ASP A 36 -14.19 3.97 -3.24
CA ASP A 36 -13.76 5.20 -2.63
C ASP A 36 -12.77 4.88 -1.51
N LEU A 37 -11.55 5.39 -1.64
CA LEU A 37 -10.55 5.14 -0.61
C LEU A 37 -10.87 5.86 0.69
N GLY A 38 -11.52 7.00 0.60
CA GLY A 38 -11.78 7.80 1.78
C GLY A 38 -10.59 8.63 2.18
N GLY A 39 -9.75 8.98 1.22
CA GLY A 39 -8.59 9.79 1.50
C GLY A 39 -7.70 9.92 0.29
N GLU A 40 -6.56 10.53 0.50
CA GLU A 40 -5.55 10.72 -0.53
C GLU A 40 -4.21 10.26 0.02
N VAL A 41 -3.60 9.32 -0.68
CA VAL A 41 -2.34 8.73 -0.26
C VAL A 41 -1.33 8.89 -1.38
N ASP A 42 -0.21 9.53 -1.08
CA ASP A 42 0.89 9.61 -2.04
C ASP A 42 1.72 8.35 -1.93
N PHE A 43 2.12 7.83 -3.06
CA PHE A 43 2.92 6.63 -3.13
C PHE A 43 3.82 6.72 -4.35
N SER A 44 5.05 6.29 -4.21
CA SER A 44 6.03 6.38 -5.29
C SER A 44 6.46 5.00 -5.73
N ILE A 45 6.56 4.81 -7.05
CA ILE A 45 7.09 3.59 -7.64
C ILE A 45 8.09 4.02 -8.70
N ASP A 46 9.30 3.49 -8.59
CA ASP A 46 10.35 3.75 -9.56
C ASP A 46 10.57 5.25 -9.74
N GLY A 47 10.54 5.97 -8.63
CA GLY A 47 10.76 7.42 -8.65
C GLY A 47 9.58 8.24 -9.11
N LYS A 48 8.48 7.61 -9.45
CA LYS A 48 7.30 8.33 -9.92
C LYS A 48 6.25 8.35 -8.83
N LYS A 49 5.83 9.54 -8.48
CA LYS A 49 4.86 9.73 -7.43
C LYS A 49 3.46 9.68 -8.01
N MET A 50 2.58 9.00 -7.31
CA MET A 50 1.18 8.97 -7.67
C MET A 50 0.33 9.27 -6.44
N THR A 51 -0.88 9.73 -6.66
CA THR A 51 -1.82 9.97 -5.59
C THR A 51 -2.95 8.96 -5.73
N ILE A 52 -3.16 8.17 -4.68
CA ILE A 52 -4.15 7.12 -4.67
C ILE A 52 -5.39 7.63 -3.97
N THR A 53 -6.52 7.60 -4.68
CA THR A 53 -7.79 8.05 -4.13
C THR A 53 -8.85 6.96 -4.20
N LYS A 54 -8.50 5.82 -4.77
CA LYS A 54 -9.43 4.71 -4.92
C LYS A 54 -8.83 3.44 -4.36
N THR A 55 -9.70 2.54 -3.95
CA THR A 55 -9.27 1.21 -3.53
C THR A 55 -8.53 0.54 -4.68
N CYS A 56 -7.33 0.05 -4.41
CA CYS A 56 -6.53 -0.58 -5.46
C CYS A 56 -5.45 -1.47 -4.85
N PHE A 57 -4.95 -2.35 -5.70
CA PHE A 57 -3.81 -3.18 -5.36
C PHE A 57 -2.73 -2.95 -6.41
N ILE A 58 -1.50 -2.80 -5.95
CA ILE A 58 -0.38 -2.46 -6.81
C ILE A 58 0.66 -3.55 -6.68
N PHE A 59 1.05 -4.11 -7.83
CA PHE A 59 2.09 -5.12 -7.88
C PHE A 59 3.44 -4.42 -8.08
N ILE A 60 4.40 -4.75 -7.23
CA ILE A 60 5.72 -4.16 -7.28
C ILE A 60 6.73 -5.28 -7.47
N PRO A 61 7.32 -5.39 -8.66
CA PRO A 61 8.30 -6.43 -8.92
C PRO A 61 9.54 -6.27 -8.05
N ALA A 62 10.23 -7.36 -7.83
CA ALA A 62 11.49 -7.34 -7.09
C ALA A 62 12.45 -6.34 -7.73
N GLY A 63 13.16 -5.61 -6.91
CA GLY A 63 14.16 -4.66 -7.35
C GLY A 63 13.62 -3.29 -7.71
N VAL A 64 12.32 -3.11 -7.72
CA VAL A 64 11.73 -1.81 -8.06
C VAL A 64 11.60 -0.99 -6.78
N SER A 65 12.14 0.22 -6.82
CA SER A 65 12.07 1.13 -5.70
C SER A 65 10.64 1.59 -5.51
N HIS A 66 10.18 1.63 -4.28
CA HIS A 66 8.83 2.06 -3.98
C HIS A 66 8.75 2.58 -2.55
N GLY A 67 7.65 3.26 -2.25
CA GLY A 67 7.45 3.80 -0.92
C GLY A 67 7.07 5.26 -0.99
N GLY A 68 7.73 6.09 -0.17
CA GLY A 68 7.38 7.49 -0.11
C GLY A 68 5.94 7.70 0.30
N LEU A 69 5.46 6.82 1.18
CA LEU A 69 4.06 6.80 1.57
C LEU A 69 3.73 8.03 2.41
N ASN A 70 2.70 8.74 2.02
CA ASN A 70 2.29 9.93 2.74
C ASN A 70 0.77 10.04 2.70
N PHE A 71 0.14 9.93 3.85
CA PHE A 71 -1.32 10.04 3.95
C PHE A 71 -1.69 11.51 4.03
N ARG A 72 -2.00 12.09 2.90
CA ARG A 72 -2.28 13.52 2.82
C ARG A 72 -3.62 13.89 3.40
N LYS A 73 -4.60 13.01 3.26
CA LYS A 73 -5.95 13.31 3.70
C LYS A 73 -6.64 11.99 4.01
N ILE A 74 -7.27 11.91 5.17
CA ILE A 74 -8.01 10.72 5.56
C ILE A 74 -9.36 11.17 6.08
N THR A 75 -10.43 10.75 5.42
CA THR A 75 -11.78 11.06 5.86
C THR A 75 -12.48 9.84 6.42
N ARG A 76 -11.99 8.64 6.09
CA ARG A 76 -12.49 7.39 6.62
C ARG A 76 -11.30 6.47 6.82
N PRO A 77 -11.42 5.45 7.64
CA PRO A 77 -10.32 4.50 7.81
C PRO A 77 -9.90 3.89 6.49
N VAL A 78 -8.61 3.78 6.29
CA VAL A 78 -8.02 3.18 5.11
C VAL A 78 -7.22 1.98 5.56
N PHE A 79 -7.43 0.84 4.91
CA PHE A 79 -6.67 -0.37 5.19
C PHE A 79 -5.52 -0.46 4.21
N GLN A 80 -4.33 -0.59 4.73
CA GLN A 80 -3.15 -0.80 3.90
C GLN A 80 -2.67 -2.22 4.13
N ILE A 81 -2.46 -2.94 3.06
CA ILE A 81 -2.07 -4.35 3.10
C ILE A 81 -0.82 -4.50 2.27
N ALA A 82 0.18 -5.17 2.82
CA ALA A 82 1.40 -5.47 2.10
C ALA A 82 1.60 -6.97 2.14
N MET A 83 1.79 -7.57 0.98
CA MET A 83 1.98 -9.00 0.84
C MET A 83 3.21 -9.26 0.01
N SER A 84 3.92 -10.33 0.36
CA SER A 84 5.10 -10.75 -0.39
C SER A 84 4.88 -12.17 -0.84
N PRO A 85 4.33 -12.37 -2.03
CA PRO A 85 4.09 -13.72 -2.52
C PRO A 85 5.41 -14.35 -2.95
N MET A 86 6.13 -14.89 -2.00
CA MET A 86 7.43 -15.44 -2.23
C MET A 86 7.33 -16.87 -2.70
N LYS A 87 8.17 -17.20 -3.67
CA LYS A 87 8.17 -18.53 -4.20
C LYS A 87 8.42 -19.58 -3.11
N ARG A 88 9.37 -19.30 -2.24
CA ARG A 88 9.69 -20.24 -1.19
C ARG A 88 8.52 -20.46 -0.27
N PHE A 89 7.78 -19.40 0.00
CA PHE A 89 6.63 -19.48 0.85
C PHE A 89 5.56 -20.39 0.26
N VAL A 90 5.43 -20.31 -1.04
CA VAL A 90 4.44 -21.10 -1.74
C VAL A 90 4.85 -22.56 -1.81
N SER A 91 6.12 -22.81 -2.12
CA SER A 91 6.58 -24.17 -2.32
C SER A 91 6.89 -24.89 -1.04
N ASP A 92 6.84 -24.22 0.05
CA ASP A 92 7.25 -24.75 1.32
C ASP A 92 6.03 -25.01 2.14
N PRO A 93 5.28 -25.83 1.76
CA PRO A 93 4.04 -26.02 2.41
C PRO A 93 4.31 -26.70 3.63
N PRO A 94 4.09 -26.46 4.03
CA PRO A 94 4.47 -26.96 4.82
C PRO A 94 4.48 -27.92 4.80
N THR A 95 4.95 -27.64 4.45
CA THR A 95 5.01 -27.98 4.13
C THR A 95 4.58 -28.31 3.95
#